data_c2e072d59df3a6088b200b7a3ebce8d5
#
_entry.id   c2e072d59df3a6088b200b7a3ebce8d5
#
_cell.length_a   1.000
_cell.length_b   1.000
_cell.length_c   1.000
_cell.angle_alpha   90.00
_cell.angle_beta   90.00
_cell.angle_gamma   90.00
#
_symmetry.space_group_name_H-M   'P 1'
#
loop_
_entity.id
_entity.type
_entity.pdbx_description
1 polymer ?
#
loop_
_entity_poly.entity_id
_entity_poly.type
_entity_poly.pdbx_seq_one_letter_code
_entity_poly.pdbx_strand_id
1 'polypeptide(L)'
;MKVALLSESPADEAALHLVAEGVLGCQVERVQPPLRARGWPSVAQVLPVVLRHLHFRSDAVGLVVVVDADDSLVHDGRHEQPGYFHPECRLCQLRAIVRQTLKHLPPANGRPRIHTAVGLAVPAIEAWYLCGRDTTVHENAWVDGQQRGVPAYTRRELKQRVYGTAHPSLPLEVQYAEEALRHHRGDFRRLEYDFPGGFAPLAADLRRWLAG
;
A
#
# COMPACT_ATOMS: atom_id res chain seq x y z
N MET A 1 -5.38 -8.64 -16.11
CA MET A 1 -5.35 -9.31 -14.77
C MET A 1 -6.34 -8.61 -13.86
N LYS A 2 -7.20 -9.34 -13.15
CA LYS A 2 -8.22 -8.73 -12.29
C LYS A 2 -7.75 -8.69 -10.84
N VAL A 3 -7.72 -7.49 -10.24
CA VAL A 3 -7.13 -7.24 -8.91
C VAL A 3 -8.10 -6.44 -8.04
N ALA A 4 -8.20 -6.84 -6.79
CA ALA A 4 -8.89 -6.06 -5.77
C ALA A 4 -7.90 -5.10 -5.10
N LEU A 5 -8.37 -3.91 -4.78
CA LEU A 5 -7.61 -2.87 -4.08
C LEU A 5 -8.31 -2.58 -2.76
N LEU A 6 -7.55 -2.51 -1.67
CA LEU A 6 -8.06 -2.15 -0.35
C LEU A 6 -7.16 -1.10 0.27
N SER A 7 -7.71 0.07 0.53
CA SER A 7 -7.01 1.21 1.11
C SER A 7 -7.93 2.03 2.01
N GLU A 8 -7.45 3.15 2.51
CA GLU A 8 -8.18 4.01 3.44
C GLU A 8 -9.10 5.00 2.72
N SER A 9 -8.86 5.27 1.43
CA SER A 9 -9.66 6.22 0.63
C SER A 9 -9.78 5.81 -0.84
N PRO A 10 -10.80 6.33 -1.57
CA PRO A 10 -10.90 6.12 -3.02
C PRO A 10 -9.76 6.75 -3.83
N ALA A 11 -9.11 7.80 -3.32
CA ALA A 11 -7.96 8.41 -3.98
C ALA A 11 -6.75 7.48 -3.94
N ASP A 12 -6.53 6.79 -2.81
CA ASP A 12 -5.48 5.80 -2.67
C ASP A 12 -5.70 4.63 -3.63
N GLU A 13 -6.96 4.20 -3.83
CA GLU A 13 -7.27 3.14 -4.80
C GLU A 13 -6.85 3.52 -6.22
N ALA A 14 -7.03 4.79 -6.63
CA ALA A 14 -6.57 5.26 -7.93
C ALA A 14 -5.04 5.17 -8.04
N ALA A 15 -4.33 5.57 -6.99
CA ALA A 15 -2.88 5.44 -6.90
C ALA A 15 -2.43 3.98 -6.98
N LEU A 16 -3.02 3.11 -6.17
CA LEU A 16 -2.65 1.69 -6.11
C LEU A 16 -2.92 0.95 -7.41
N HIS A 17 -3.93 1.35 -8.16
CA HIS A 17 -4.19 0.82 -9.49
C HIS A 17 -2.99 1.08 -10.43
N LEU A 18 -2.49 2.32 -10.47
CA LEU A 18 -1.34 2.69 -11.29
C LEU A 18 -0.05 2.02 -10.81
N VAL A 19 0.14 1.89 -9.49
CA VAL A 19 1.26 1.15 -8.92
C VAL A 19 1.22 -0.32 -9.35
N ALA A 20 0.06 -0.97 -9.24
CA ALA A 20 -0.09 -2.37 -9.64
C ALA A 20 0.20 -2.55 -11.13
N GLU A 21 -0.38 -1.72 -12.02
CA GLU A 21 -0.10 -1.76 -13.46
C GLU A 21 1.38 -1.57 -13.77
N GLY A 22 2.01 -0.58 -13.14
CA GLY A 22 3.40 -0.26 -13.43
C GLY A 22 4.39 -1.30 -12.92
N VAL A 23 4.16 -1.88 -11.73
CA VAL A 23 5.03 -2.92 -11.18
C VAL A 23 4.83 -4.27 -11.87
N LEU A 24 3.58 -4.61 -12.22
CA LEU A 24 3.24 -5.86 -12.94
C LEU A 24 3.55 -5.77 -14.45
N GLY A 25 3.73 -4.57 -15.00
CA GLY A 25 3.99 -4.36 -16.42
C GLY A 25 2.81 -4.77 -17.34
N CYS A 26 1.59 -4.86 -16.82
CA CYS A 26 0.40 -5.24 -17.57
C CYS A 26 -0.84 -4.46 -17.11
N GLN A 27 -1.88 -4.44 -17.95
CA GLN A 27 -3.15 -3.84 -17.57
C GLN A 27 -3.81 -4.59 -16.41
N VAL A 28 -4.34 -3.83 -15.46
CA VAL A 28 -5.04 -4.32 -14.28
C VAL A 28 -6.51 -3.88 -14.35
N GLU A 29 -7.41 -4.86 -14.33
CA GLU A 29 -8.84 -4.62 -14.15
C GLU A 29 -9.16 -4.59 -12.65
N ARG A 30 -9.86 -3.57 -12.18
CA ARG A 30 -10.29 -3.48 -10.78
C ARG A 30 -11.54 -4.30 -10.52
N VAL A 31 -11.56 -5.00 -9.39
CA VAL A 31 -12.78 -5.66 -8.90
C VAL A 31 -13.88 -4.64 -8.63
N GLN A 32 -15.11 -4.96 -9.01
CA GLN A 32 -16.30 -4.14 -8.75
C GLN A 32 -17.29 -4.91 -7.87
N PRO A 33 -18.02 -4.24 -6.96
CA PRO A 33 -17.82 -2.86 -6.52
C PRO A 33 -16.49 -2.67 -5.77
N PRO A 34 -15.96 -1.41 -5.68
CA PRO A 34 -14.74 -1.12 -4.93
C PRO A 34 -14.88 -1.53 -3.47
N LEU A 35 -13.81 -2.07 -2.90
CA LEU A 35 -13.75 -2.36 -1.48
C LEU A 35 -13.67 -1.04 -0.70
N ARG A 36 -14.40 -0.94 0.40
CA ARG A 36 -14.42 0.30 1.18
C ARG A 36 -14.04 0.02 2.62
N ALA A 37 -13.02 0.72 3.07
CA ALA A 37 -12.62 0.83 4.46
C ALA A 37 -12.33 2.30 4.77
N ARG A 38 -12.33 2.67 6.04
CA ARG A 38 -11.98 4.03 6.47
C ARG A 38 -10.99 3.93 7.62
N GLY A 39 -9.76 4.32 7.31
CA GLY A 39 -8.67 4.30 8.27
C GLY A 39 -8.18 2.90 8.61
N TRP A 40 -7.01 2.85 9.20
CA TRP A 40 -6.29 1.63 9.55
C TRP A 40 -7.12 0.57 10.30
N PRO A 41 -7.87 0.91 11.38
CA PRO A 41 -8.61 -0.12 12.12
C PRO A 41 -9.65 -0.84 11.25
N SER A 42 -10.30 -0.09 10.36
CA SER A 42 -11.32 -0.65 9.46
C SER A 42 -10.68 -1.60 8.44
N VAL A 43 -9.55 -1.22 7.83
CA VAL A 43 -8.81 -2.10 6.91
C VAL A 43 -8.43 -3.41 7.59
N ALA A 44 -7.83 -3.35 8.77
CA ALA A 44 -7.42 -4.54 9.50
C ALA A 44 -8.60 -5.48 9.83
N GLN A 45 -9.75 -4.92 10.23
CA GLN A 45 -10.96 -5.68 10.57
C GLN A 45 -11.59 -6.36 9.36
N VAL A 46 -11.67 -5.69 8.21
CA VAL A 46 -12.35 -6.25 7.03
C VAL A 46 -11.47 -7.21 6.24
N LEU A 47 -10.15 -7.10 6.34
CA LEU A 47 -9.19 -7.85 5.53
C LEU A 47 -9.41 -9.37 5.52
N PRO A 48 -9.68 -10.06 6.65
CA PRO A 48 -9.96 -11.50 6.64
C PRO A 48 -11.22 -11.86 5.86
N VAL A 49 -12.26 -11.02 5.94
CA VAL A 49 -13.53 -11.24 5.23
C VAL A 49 -13.35 -11.00 3.74
N VAL A 50 -12.64 -9.94 3.37
CA VAL A 50 -12.31 -9.61 1.98
C VAL A 50 -11.50 -10.75 1.35
N LEU A 51 -10.46 -11.23 2.00
CA LEU A 51 -9.65 -12.34 1.49
C LEU A 51 -10.48 -13.60 1.24
N ARG A 52 -11.38 -13.98 2.17
CA ARG A 52 -12.27 -15.13 1.98
C ARG A 52 -13.23 -14.91 0.82
N HIS A 53 -13.83 -13.72 0.73
CA HIS A 53 -14.75 -13.38 -0.36
C HIS A 53 -14.05 -13.48 -1.72
N LEU A 54 -12.90 -12.85 -1.86
CA LEU A 54 -12.13 -12.85 -3.10
C LEU A 54 -11.70 -14.27 -3.48
N HIS A 55 -11.27 -15.08 -2.51
CA HIS A 55 -10.84 -16.45 -2.74
C HIS A 55 -11.96 -17.37 -3.25
N PHE A 56 -13.20 -17.25 -2.72
CA PHE A 56 -14.28 -18.17 -3.04
C PHE A 56 -15.33 -17.61 -3.99
N ARG A 57 -15.49 -16.31 -4.09
CA ARG A 57 -16.65 -15.64 -4.71
C ARG A 57 -16.28 -14.64 -5.80
N SER A 58 -14.99 -14.46 -6.09
CA SER A 58 -14.52 -13.50 -7.09
C SER A 58 -13.60 -14.19 -8.09
N ASP A 59 -13.48 -13.61 -9.27
CA ASP A 59 -12.50 -13.96 -10.29
C ASP A 59 -11.19 -13.17 -10.16
N ALA A 60 -11.03 -12.39 -9.09
CA ALA A 60 -9.80 -11.71 -8.76
C ALA A 60 -8.64 -12.69 -8.58
N VAL A 61 -7.51 -12.38 -9.16
CA VAL A 61 -6.27 -13.17 -8.99
C VAL A 61 -5.44 -12.68 -7.81
N GLY A 62 -5.65 -11.43 -7.37
CA GLY A 62 -4.88 -10.85 -6.28
C GLY A 62 -5.59 -9.71 -5.54
N LEU A 63 -5.06 -9.41 -4.37
CA LEU A 63 -5.45 -8.31 -3.51
C LEU A 63 -4.22 -7.46 -3.17
N VAL A 64 -4.30 -6.17 -3.46
CA VAL A 64 -3.34 -5.14 -3.00
C VAL A 64 -3.92 -4.44 -1.79
N VAL A 65 -3.16 -4.36 -0.71
CA VAL A 65 -3.55 -3.67 0.53
C VAL A 65 -2.49 -2.65 0.89
N VAL A 66 -2.87 -1.40 1.03
CA VAL A 66 -1.98 -0.34 1.51
C VAL A 66 -2.72 0.51 2.55
N VAL A 67 -2.01 0.86 3.59
CA VAL A 67 -2.47 1.77 4.64
C VAL A 67 -1.40 2.81 4.92
N ASP A 68 -1.79 3.94 5.46
CA ASP A 68 -0.87 4.95 5.96
C ASP A 68 -0.17 4.45 7.24
N ALA A 69 1.09 4.81 7.40
CA ALA A 69 1.82 4.53 8.65
C ALA A 69 1.34 5.42 9.80
N ASP A 70 0.94 6.65 9.49
CA ASP A 70 0.74 7.70 10.49
C ASP A 70 1.94 7.77 11.45
N ASP A 71 1.68 7.64 12.76
CA ASP A 71 2.71 7.63 13.81
C ASP A 71 3.16 6.20 14.19
N SER A 72 2.71 5.17 13.45
CA SER A 72 3.14 3.79 13.74
C SER A 72 4.61 3.58 13.42
N LEU A 73 5.20 2.55 14.03
CA LEU A 73 6.57 2.15 13.74
C LEU A 73 6.72 1.77 12.27
N VAL A 74 7.71 2.36 11.62
CA VAL A 74 8.04 2.07 10.22
C VAL A 74 8.66 0.68 10.12
N HIS A 75 8.29 -0.05 9.07
CA HIS A 75 8.82 -1.37 8.78
C HIS A 75 10.28 -1.29 8.32
N ASP A 76 11.13 -2.17 8.82
CA ASP A 76 12.56 -2.21 8.45
C ASP A 76 13.04 -3.65 8.19
N GLY A 77 14.30 -3.81 7.77
CA GLY A 77 14.88 -5.10 7.43
C GLY A 77 14.89 -6.12 8.58
N ARG A 78 14.83 -5.69 9.85
CA ARG A 78 14.73 -6.60 11.01
C ARG A 78 13.37 -7.28 11.04
N HIS A 79 12.34 -6.60 10.57
CA HIS A 79 10.97 -7.12 10.50
C HIS A 79 10.79 -8.20 9.42
N GLU A 80 11.72 -8.31 8.47
CA GLU A 80 11.71 -9.35 7.44
C GLU A 80 12.31 -10.70 7.91
N GLN A 81 12.87 -10.74 9.11
CA GLN A 81 13.44 -11.98 9.65
C GLN A 81 12.35 -13.03 9.88
N PRO A 82 12.61 -14.31 9.56
CA PRO A 82 11.63 -15.37 9.75
C PRO A 82 11.13 -15.44 11.20
N GLY A 83 9.80 -15.41 11.36
CA GLY A 83 9.16 -15.46 12.67
C GLY A 83 9.12 -14.13 13.44
N TYR A 84 9.75 -13.09 12.94
CA TYR A 84 9.68 -11.77 13.55
C TYR A 84 8.30 -11.12 13.34
N PHE A 85 7.82 -10.46 14.39
CA PHE A 85 6.57 -9.71 14.39
C PHE A 85 6.71 -8.52 15.33
N HIS A 86 6.43 -7.32 14.84
CA HIS A 86 6.39 -6.13 15.69
C HIS A 86 4.94 -5.64 15.84
N PRO A 87 4.41 -5.59 17.07
CA PRO A 87 3.00 -5.29 17.31
C PRO A 87 2.60 -3.85 16.93
N GLU A 88 3.53 -2.90 16.93
CA GLU A 88 3.28 -1.51 16.56
C GLU A 88 3.52 -1.21 15.07
N CYS A 89 4.04 -2.17 14.30
CA CYS A 89 4.23 -2.01 12.87
C CYS A 89 2.98 -2.48 12.11
N ARG A 90 2.28 -1.57 11.44
CA ARG A 90 1.06 -1.89 10.68
C ARG A 90 1.31 -2.90 9.55
N LEU A 91 2.47 -2.83 8.89
CA LEU A 91 2.82 -3.81 7.85
C LEU A 91 2.96 -5.22 8.43
N CYS A 92 3.63 -5.37 9.59
CA CYS A 92 3.72 -6.65 10.29
C CYS A 92 2.33 -7.19 10.66
N GLN A 93 1.45 -6.32 11.16
CA GLN A 93 0.08 -6.68 11.51
C GLN A 93 -0.72 -7.15 10.29
N LEU A 94 -0.69 -6.40 9.18
CA LEU A 94 -1.36 -6.77 7.93
C LEU A 94 -0.86 -8.12 7.40
N ARG A 95 0.46 -8.31 7.36
CA ARG A 95 1.08 -9.57 6.91
C ARG A 95 0.72 -10.75 7.81
N ALA A 96 0.60 -10.53 9.12
CA ALA A 96 0.14 -11.55 10.07
C ALA A 96 -1.32 -11.93 9.79
N ILE A 97 -2.21 -10.95 9.61
CA ILE A 97 -3.63 -11.17 9.27
C ILE A 97 -3.75 -11.96 7.95
N VAL A 98 -3.05 -11.54 6.91
CA VAL A 98 -3.04 -12.23 5.61
C VAL A 98 -2.58 -13.67 5.77
N ARG A 99 -1.42 -13.88 6.39
CA ARG A 99 -0.83 -15.21 6.59
C ARG A 99 -1.76 -16.13 7.37
N GLN A 100 -2.32 -15.64 8.48
CA GLN A 100 -3.25 -16.41 9.30
C GLN A 100 -4.53 -16.75 8.52
N THR A 101 -5.08 -15.78 7.79
CA THR A 101 -6.30 -16.00 7.00
C THR A 101 -6.05 -17.05 5.90
N LEU A 102 -5.00 -16.87 5.10
CA LEU A 102 -4.68 -17.78 4.00
C LEU A 102 -4.31 -19.20 4.48
N LYS A 103 -3.67 -19.33 5.65
CA LYS A 103 -3.34 -20.64 6.25
C LYS A 103 -4.59 -21.50 6.46
N HIS A 104 -5.70 -20.89 6.82
CA HIS A 104 -6.96 -21.55 7.13
C HIS A 104 -7.95 -21.62 5.95
N LEU A 105 -7.57 -21.10 4.76
CA LEU A 105 -8.41 -21.21 3.58
C LEU A 105 -8.15 -22.56 2.89
N PRO A 106 -9.18 -23.41 2.72
CA PRO A 106 -9.07 -24.59 1.89
C PRO A 106 -8.86 -24.17 0.42
N PRO A 107 -8.29 -25.03 -0.41
CA PRO A 107 -8.21 -24.77 -1.85
C PRO A 107 -9.60 -24.50 -2.42
N ALA A 108 -9.73 -23.47 -3.25
CA ALA A 108 -10.92 -23.28 -4.06
C ALA A 108 -10.87 -24.24 -5.25
N ASN A 109 -11.97 -24.89 -5.60
CA ASN A 109 -12.02 -25.90 -6.67
C ASN A 109 -11.43 -25.35 -7.98
N GLY A 110 -10.29 -25.90 -8.39
CA GLY A 110 -9.61 -25.54 -9.64
C GLY A 110 -8.99 -24.15 -9.69
N ARG A 111 -8.90 -23.44 -8.56
CA ARG A 111 -8.34 -22.08 -8.50
C ARG A 111 -7.10 -22.04 -7.61
N PRO A 112 -6.05 -21.31 -8.03
CA PRO A 112 -4.91 -21.04 -7.15
C PRO A 112 -5.35 -20.17 -5.95
N ARG A 113 -4.55 -20.17 -4.91
CA ARG A 113 -4.74 -19.22 -3.81
C ARG A 113 -4.61 -17.80 -4.34
N ILE A 114 -5.46 -16.90 -3.83
CA ILE A 114 -5.37 -15.48 -4.15
C ILE A 114 -4.00 -14.93 -3.76
N HIS A 115 -3.38 -14.22 -4.68
CA HIS A 115 -2.14 -13.49 -4.40
C HIS A 115 -2.42 -12.28 -3.50
N THR A 116 -1.44 -11.88 -2.72
CA THR A 116 -1.54 -10.68 -1.87
C THR A 116 -0.27 -9.86 -1.97
N ALA A 117 -0.43 -8.55 -2.04
CA ALA A 117 0.64 -7.57 -1.93
C ALA A 117 0.27 -6.55 -0.86
N VAL A 118 1.18 -6.32 0.09
CA VAL A 118 0.92 -5.49 1.25
C VAL A 118 1.97 -4.40 1.36
N GLY A 119 1.52 -3.15 1.49
CA GLY A 119 2.39 -1.98 1.60
C GLY A 119 2.01 -1.05 2.76
N LEU A 120 2.93 -0.15 3.08
CA LEU A 120 2.76 0.87 4.09
C LEU A 120 3.18 2.22 3.51
N ALA A 121 2.26 3.17 3.41
CA ALA A 121 2.60 4.53 2.99
C ALA A 121 3.16 5.33 4.18
N VAL A 122 4.41 5.78 4.10
CA VAL A 122 5.13 6.40 5.23
C VAL A 122 5.32 7.91 5.01
N PRO A 123 4.78 8.77 5.88
CA PRO A 123 3.74 8.49 6.87
C PRO A 123 2.35 8.33 6.26
N ALA A 124 2.17 8.78 5.02
CA ALA A 124 0.95 8.77 4.24
C ALA A 124 1.27 8.69 2.75
N ILE A 125 0.28 8.33 1.94
CA ILE A 125 0.48 8.07 0.50
C ILE A 125 0.95 9.32 -0.28
N GLU A 126 0.66 10.53 0.21
CA GLU A 126 1.13 11.77 -0.37
C GLU A 126 2.67 11.86 -0.42
N ALA A 127 3.37 11.17 0.47
CA ALA A 127 4.83 11.10 0.44
C ALA A 127 5.33 10.40 -0.86
N TRP A 128 4.62 9.38 -1.33
CA TRP A 128 4.94 8.72 -2.60
C TRP A 128 4.75 9.66 -3.80
N TYR A 129 3.75 10.58 -3.74
CA TYR A 129 3.50 11.55 -4.82
C TYR A 129 4.60 12.61 -4.93
N LEU A 130 5.32 12.88 -3.84
CA LEU A 130 6.44 13.82 -3.81
C LEU A 130 7.80 13.16 -4.12
N CYS A 131 7.86 11.83 -4.20
CA CYS A 131 9.07 11.10 -4.53
C CYS A 131 9.68 11.58 -5.86
N GLY A 132 10.96 11.92 -5.84
CA GLY A 132 11.68 12.47 -7.00
C GLY A 132 11.38 13.94 -7.32
N ARG A 133 10.35 14.53 -6.70
CA ARG A 133 10.00 15.98 -6.85
C ARG A 133 10.47 16.79 -5.63
N ASP A 134 10.41 16.22 -4.45
CA ASP A 134 10.87 16.84 -3.21
C ASP A 134 11.89 15.92 -2.52
N THR A 135 13.15 16.28 -2.59
CA THR A 135 14.25 15.47 -2.05
C THR A 135 14.29 15.39 -0.53
N THR A 136 13.48 16.19 0.16
CA THR A 136 13.37 16.15 1.63
C THR A 136 12.33 15.13 2.10
N VAL A 137 11.49 14.62 1.19
CA VAL A 137 10.41 13.68 1.51
C VAL A 137 10.83 12.26 1.13
N HIS A 138 11.28 11.52 2.11
CA HIS A 138 11.65 10.10 1.99
C HIS A 138 11.55 9.41 3.37
N GLU A 139 11.46 8.09 3.38
CA GLU A 139 11.20 7.31 4.60
C GLU A 139 12.26 7.51 5.69
N ASN A 140 13.54 7.56 5.33
CA ASN A 140 14.61 7.78 6.31
C ASN A 140 14.47 9.12 7.02
N ALA A 141 14.07 10.20 6.32
CA ALA A 141 13.84 11.50 6.97
C ALA A 141 12.69 11.42 7.99
N TRP A 142 11.64 10.65 7.67
CA TRP A 142 10.54 10.41 8.60
C TRP A 142 11.01 9.63 9.83
N VAL A 143 11.70 8.51 9.64
CA VAL A 143 12.25 7.67 10.72
C VAL A 143 13.17 8.47 11.63
N ASP A 144 14.10 9.23 11.06
CA ASP A 144 15.01 10.10 11.81
C ASP A 144 14.25 11.17 12.61
N GLY A 145 13.18 11.70 12.04
CA GLY A 145 12.30 12.64 12.72
C GLY A 145 11.58 12.01 13.91
N GLN A 146 11.03 10.81 13.73
CA GLN A 146 10.40 10.05 14.82
C GLN A 146 11.39 9.78 15.96
N GLN A 147 12.59 9.32 15.64
CA GLN A 147 13.63 9.04 16.66
C GLN A 147 14.06 10.27 17.44
N ARG A 148 14.06 11.44 16.81
CA ARG A 148 14.42 12.72 17.46
C ARG A 148 13.23 13.38 18.17
N GLY A 149 12.00 12.83 18.03
CA GLY A 149 10.77 13.45 18.53
C GLY A 149 10.37 14.72 17.78
N VAL A 150 10.95 14.99 16.62
CA VAL A 150 10.65 16.14 15.77
C VAL A 150 10.41 15.64 14.34
N PRO A 151 9.16 15.50 13.90
CA PRO A 151 8.83 15.05 12.56
C PRO A 151 9.51 15.92 11.49
N ALA A 152 10.09 15.29 10.46
CA ALA A 152 10.70 15.99 9.34
C ALA A 152 9.65 16.78 8.53
N TYR A 153 8.44 16.27 8.50
CA TYR A 153 7.24 16.88 7.90
C TYR A 153 5.99 16.25 8.50
N THR A 154 4.87 16.97 8.43
CA THR A 154 3.56 16.48 8.88
C THR A 154 2.70 16.02 7.71
N ARG A 155 1.67 15.22 7.96
CA ARG A 155 0.65 14.87 6.93
C ARG A 155 -0.02 16.13 6.35
N ARG A 156 -0.25 17.14 7.17
CA ARG A 156 -0.83 18.41 6.71
C ARG A 156 0.10 19.12 5.73
N GLU A 157 1.40 19.13 6.01
CA GLU A 157 2.39 19.70 5.10
C GLU A 157 2.50 18.91 3.80
N LEU A 158 2.47 17.57 3.87
CA LEU A 158 2.45 16.75 2.66
C LEU A 158 1.24 17.07 1.79
N LYS A 159 0.03 17.15 2.37
CA LYS A 159 -1.18 17.57 1.63
C LYS A 159 -1.03 18.95 1.02
N GLN A 160 -0.49 19.91 1.78
CA GLN A 160 -0.26 21.27 1.27
C GLN A 160 0.73 21.28 0.10
N ARG A 161 1.80 20.47 0.17
CA ARG A 161 2.80 20.38 -0.93
C ARG A 161 2.24 19.69 -2.17
N VAL A 162 1.44 18.63 -1.99
CA VAL A 162 0.85 17.87 -3.10
C VAL A 162 -0.30 18.64 -3.74
N TYR A 163 -1.27 19.09 -2.93
CA TYR A 163 -2.57 19.58 -3.40
C TYR A 163 -2.71 21.11 -3.38
N GLY A 164 -1.73 21.83 -2.83
CA GLY A 164 -1.85 23.27 -2.57
C GLY A 164 -2.80 23.63 -1.43
N THR A 165 -3.39 22.63 -0.76
CA THR A 165 -4.31 22.79 0.36
C THR A 165 -4.19 21.62 1.35
N ALA A 166 -4.44 21.92 2.63
CA ALA A 166 -4.47 20.88 3.67
C ALA A 166 -5.80 20.07 3.69
N HIS A 167 -6.82 20.56 2.98
CA HIS A 167 -8.15 19.94 2.91
C HIS A 167 -8.60 19.76 1.45
N PRO A 168 -7.93 18.88 0.69
CA PRO A 168 -8.29 18.65 -0.70
C PRO A 168 -9.67 18.00 -0.82
N SER A 169 -10.36 18.27 -1.92
CA SER A 169 -11.55 17.51 -2.28
C SER A 169 -11.16 16.15 -2.87
N LEU A 170 -12.03 15.15 -2.77
CA LEU A 170 -11.76 13.83 -3.32
C LEU A 170 -11.41 13.85 -4.83
N PRO A 171 -12.10 14.63 -5.70
CA PRO A 171 -11.69 14.72 -7.11
C PRO A 171 -10.26 15.25 -7.28
N LEU A 172 -9.86 16.22 -6.47
CA LEU A 172 -8.50 16.77 -6.49
C LEU A 172 -7.46 15.73 -6.05
N GLU A 173 -7.75 14.97 -4.98
CA GLU A 173 -6.88 13.88 -4.52
C GLU A 173 -6.68 12.82 -5.61
N VAL A 174 -7.76 12.39 -6.26
CA VAL A 174 -7.70 11.40 -7.36
C VAL A 174 -6.86 11.94 -8.53
N GLN A 175 -7.12 13.19 -8.95
CA GLN A 175 -6.38 13.80 -10.05
C GLN A 175 -4.87 13.82 -9.77
N TYR A 176 -4.47 14.30 -8.60
CA TYR A 176 -3.04 14.39 -8.24
C TYR A 176 -2.39 13.02 -8.02
N ALA A 177 -3.12 12.06 -7.45
CA ALA A 177 -2.65 10.69 -7.34
C ALA A 177 -2.31 10.09 -8.69
N GLU A 178 -3.21 10.23 -9.66
CA GLU A 178 -2.99 9.77 -11.03
C GLU A 178 -1.83 10.48 -11.72
N GLU A 179 -1.75 11.80 -11.59
CA GLU A 179 -0.68 12.60 -12.21
C GLU A 179 0.70 12.22 -11.62
N ALA A 180 0.80 12.15 -10.30
CA ALA A 180 2.03 11.83 -9.62
C ALA A 180 2.55 10.44 -10.00
N LEU A 181 1.69 9.43 -10.00
CA LEU A 181 2.11 8.06 -10.26
C LEU A 181 2.29 7.73 -11.74
N ARG A 182 1.63 8.46 -12.66
CA ARG A 182 1.96 8.38 -14.08
C ARG A 182 3.38 8.86 -14.36
N HIS A 183 3.90 9.80 -13.58
CA HIS A 183 5.30 10.24 -13.69
C HIS A 183 6.29 9.10 -13.40
N HIS A 184 5.95 8.20 -12.46
CA HIS A 184 6.77 7.02 -12.14
C HIS A 184 6.48 5.81 -13.05
N ARG A 185 5.52 5.91 -13.99
CA ARG A 185 5.10 4.79 -14.84
C ARG A 185 6.27 4.22 -15.62
N GLY A 186 6.69 3.01 -15.26
CA GLY A 186 7.80 2.30 -15.86
C GLY A 186 9.10 2.28 -15.04
N ASP A 187 9.25 3.14 -14.03
CA ASP A 187 10.38 3.05 -13.10
C ASP A 187 9.99 3.42 -11.67
N PHE A 188 9.60 2.42 -10.90
CA PHE A 188 9.33 2.56 -9.47
C PHE A 188 10.57 2.38 -8.57
N ARG A 189 11.79 2.22 -9.16
CA ARG A 189 13.01 2.02 -8.37
C ARG A 189 13.30 3.18 -7.43
N ARG A 190 12.96 4.39 -7.84
CA ARG A 190 13.11 5.55 -6.97
C ARG A 190 12.20 5.47 -5.75
N LEU A 191 10.94 5.07 -5.92
CA LEU A 191 10.02 4.84 -4.80
C LEU A 191 10.51 3.71 -3.89
N GLU A 192 11.04 2.62 -4.43
CA GLU A 192 11.62 1.53 -3.63
C GLU A 192 12.84 1.99 -2.83
N TYR A 193 13.67 2.87 -3.42
CA TYR A 193 14.84 3.42 -2.76
C TYR A 193 14.47 4.42 -1.66
N ASP A 194 13.54 5.33 -1.94
CA ASP A 194 13.13 6.39 -1.01
C ASP A 194 12.19 5.87 0.10
N PHE A 195 11.49 4.73 -0.14
CA PHE A 195 10.55 4.11 0.80
C PHE A 195 10.81 2.60 0.97
N PRO A 196 11.98 2.21 1.50
CA PRO A 196 12.42 0.82 1.57
C PRO A 196 11.59 -0.07 2.51
N GLY A 197 11.02 0.50 3.58
CA GLY A 197 10.17 -0.24 4.52
C GLY A 197 8.70 -0.26 4.16
N GLY A 198 8.25 0.71 3.34
CA GLY A 198 6.84 0.84 2.99
C GLY A 198 6.49 0.41 1.58
N PHE A 199 7.11 1.02 0.57
CA PHE A 199 6.83 0.75 -0.84
C PHE A 199 7.59 -0.47 -1.39
N ALA A 200 8.86 -0.64 -1.05
CA ALA A 200 9.66 -1.75 -1.58
C ALA A 200 9.06 -3.14 -1.25
N PRO A 201 8.54 -3.40 -0.03
CA PRO A 201 7.83 -4.64 0.27
C PRO A 201 6.60 -4.88 -0.62
N LEU A 202 5.81 -3.83 -0.90
CA LEU A 202 4.65 -3.90 -1.81
C LEU A 202 5.07 -4.30 -3.23
N ALA A 203 6.09 -3.63 -3.76
CA ALA A 203 6.61 -3.90 -5.10
C ALA A 203 7.19 -5.33 -5.20
N ALA A 204 7.89 -5.78 -4.17
CA ALA A 204 8.40 -7.14 -4.09
C ALA A 204 7.28 -8.18 -4.04
N ASP A 205 6.21 -7.94 -3.29
CA ASP A 205 5.03 -8.80 -3.25
C ASP A 205 4.37 -8.89 -4.64
N LEU A 206 4.14 -7.75 -5.31
CA LEU A 206 3.55 -7.70 -6.65
C LEU A 206 4.38 -8.49 -7.69
N ARG A 207 5.70 -8.32 -7.69
CA ARG A 207 6.57 -9.06 -8.63
C ARG A 207 6.52 -10.57 -8.43
N ARG A 208 6.30 -11.04 -7.19
CA ARG A 208 6.14 -12.48 -6.92
C ARG A 208 4.90 -13.08 -7.60
N TRP A 209 3.88 -12.27 -7.93
CA TRP A 209 2.71 -12.76 -8.66
C TRP A 209 3.05 -13.19 -10.09
N LEU A 210 4.13 -12.66 -10.66
CA LEU A 210 4.58 -12.99 -12.02
C LEU A 210 5.48 -14.24 -12.08
N ALA A 211 6.01 -14.67 -10.93
CA ALA A 211 6.94 -15.78 -10.83
C ALA A 211 6.28 -17.13 -10.54
N GLY A 212 4.98 -17.16 -10.29
CA GLY A 212 4.16 -18.36 -10.02
C GLY A 212 3.11 -18.57 -11.06
#